data_328411b85d55d5eed31efbd3245235d9
#
_entry.id   328411b85d55d5eed31efbd3245235d9
#
_cell.length_a   1.000
_cell.length_b   1.000
_cell.length_c   1.000
_cell.angle_alpha   90.00
_cell.angle_beta   90.00
_cell.angle_gamma   90.00
#
_symmetry.space_group_name_H-M   'P 1'
#
loop_
_entity.id
_entity.type
_entity.pdbx_description
1 polymer ?
#
loop_
_entity_poly.entity_id
_entity_poly.type
_entity_poly.pdbx_seq_one_letter_code
_entity_poly.pdbx_strand_id
1 'polypeptide(L)'
;MNKPEISASVPDWTREAAKARSWDPSRSLLRSIRDYQNAQGRFASFHRKYAVLRHRFWSVITSADIPINASIGGGLLIPHPNGVVIHPYSKIGCNCLIFQQVTIGATKKGIPTIGGHVDIGAGVKIIGPVQIGNHARIGANAVVREDVPPYGVFVAAMGKLLEPQ
;
A
#
# COMPACT_ATOMS: atom_id res chain seq x y z
N MET A 1 13.30 -25.28 -8.37
CA MET A 1 13.98 -23.98 -8.50
C MET A 1 13.37 -23.05 -7.46
N ASN A 2 14.10 -22.71 -6.39
CA ASN A 2 13.63 -21.71 -5.42
C ASN A 2 13.55 -20.36 -6.14
N LYS A 3 12.36 -19.78 -6.19
CA LYS A 3 12.19 -18.39 -6.61
C LYS A 3 13.04 -17.51 -5.67
N PRO A 4 13.83 -16.56 -6.18
CA PRO A 4 14.58 -15.67 -5.30
C PRO A 4 13.61 -14.96 -4.35
N GLU A 5 13.96 -14.95 -3.08
CA GLU A 5 13.15 -14.27 -2.05
C GLU A 5 13.12 -12.78 -2.35
N ILE A 6 11.91 -12.19 -2.34
CA ILE A 6 11.75 -10.76 -2.57
C ILE A 6 12.29 -10.00 -1.35
N SER A 7 13.19 -9.04 -1.58
CA SER A 7 13.82 -8.26 -0.52
C SER A 7 12.82 -7.37 0.23
N ALA A 8 12.97 -7.29 1.55
CA ALA A 8 12.23 -6.32 2.37
C ALA A 8 12.90 -4.92 2.42
N SER A 9 14.14 -4.79 1.94
CA SER A 9 14.92 -3.55 2.05
C SER A 9 15.34 -2.95 0.71
N VAL A 10 15.44 -3.77 -0.33
CA VAL A 10 15.83 -3.32 -1.68
C VAL A 10 14.59 -3.32 -2.59
N PRO A 11 14.16 -2.15 -3.09
CA PRO A 11 12.96 -2.06 -3.91
C PRO A 11 13.14 -2.70 -5.28
N ASP A 12 12.19 -3.53 -5.66
CA ASP A 12 12.06 -4.07 -7.03
C ASP A 12 11.11 -3.17 -7.84
N TRP A 13 11.67 -2.21 -8.56
CA TRP A 13 10.92 -1.26 -9.36
C TRP A 13 10.19 -1.90 -10.55
N THR A 14 10.55 -3.13 -10.94
CA THR A 14 9.84 -3.84 -12.02
C THR A 14 8.39 -4.14 -11.65
N ARG A 15 8.11 -4.25 -10.36
CA ARG A 15 6.77 -4.48 -9.82
C ARG A 15 5.81 -3.30 -10.08
N GLU A 16 6.33 -2.07 -10.11
CA GLU A 16 5.56 -0.85 -10.41
C GLU A 16 5.54 -0.53 -11.92
N ALA A 17 6.34 -1.21 -12.73
CA ALA A 17 6.44 -0.92 -14.15
C ALA A 17 5.12 -1.25 -14.88
N ALA A 18 4.50 -0.24 -15.49
CA ALA A 18 3.35 -0.45 -16.36
C ALA A 18 3.80 -1.06 -17.70
N LYS A 19 3.03 -2.00 -18.22
CA LYS A 19 3.24 -2.48 -19.59
C LYS A 19 2.95 -1.34 -20.57
N ALA A 20 3.78 -1.18 -21.60
CA ALA A 20 3.58 -0.17 -22.62
C ALA A 20 2.17 -0.28 -23.22
N ARG A 21 1.47 0.86 -23.32
CA ARG A 21 0.11 0.97 -23.88
C ARG A 21 -0.97 0.14 -23.15
N SER A 22 -0.74 -0.34 -21.93
CA SER A 22 -1.79 -1.01 -21.15
C SER A 22 -2.59 0.01 -20.35
N TRP A 23 -3.91 -0.23 -20.21
CA TRP A 23 -4.74 0.46 -19.23
C TRP A 23 -4.46 -0.12 -17.85
N ASP A 24 -3.68 0.60 -17.05
CA ASP A 24 -3.30 0.18 -15.68
C ASP A 24 -3.44 1.37 -14.71
N PRO A 25 -4.65 1.61 -14.20
CA PRO A 25 -4.93 2.72 -13.30
C PRO A 25 -4.08 2.68 -12.00
N SER A 26 -3.87 1.49 -11.44
CA SER A 26 -3.09 1.30 -10.22
C SER A 26 -1.65 1.78 -10.37
N ARG A 27 -0.94 1.27 -11.39
CA ARG A 27 0.43 1.71 -11.67
C ARG A 27 0.51 3.17 -12.10
N SER A 28 -0.50 3.69 -12.79
CA SER A 28 -0.59 5.09 -13.17
C SER A 28 -0.75 6.02 -11.95
N LEU A 29 -1.52 5.58 -10.93
CA LEU A 29 -1.63 6.26 -9.66
C LEU A 29 -0.26 6.28 -8.94
N LEU A 30 0.39 5.12 -8.78
CA LEU A 30 1.71 5.02 -8.15
C LEU A 30 2.75 5.86 -8.89
N ARG A 31 2.77 5.82 -10.21
CA ARG A 31 3.67 6.65 -11.02
C ARG A 31 3.48 8.14 -10.75
N SER A 32 2.24 8.62 -10.58
CA SER A 32 2.00 10.03 -10.25
C SER A 32 2.59 10.43 -8.91
N ILE A 33 2.56 9.53 -7.92
CA ILE A 33 3.22 9.71 -6.61
C ILE A 33 4.74 9.79 -6.79
N ARG A 34 5.34 8.85 -7.55
CA ARG A 34 6.79 8.84 -7.80
C ARG A 34 7.26 10.09 -8.57
N ASP A 35 6.51 10.49 -9.59
CA ASP A 35 6.83 11.69 -10.38
C ASP A 35 6.79 12.96 -9.50
N TYR A 36 5.86 13.06 -8.56
CA TYR A 36 5.81 14.16 -7.60
C TYR A 36 7.01 14.16 -6.65
N GLN A 37 7.35 13.00 -6.08
CA GLN A 37 8.41 12.85 -5.10
C GLN A 37 9.80 13.07 -5.70
N ASN A 38 10.01 12.64 -6.94
CA ASN A 38 11.27 12.71 -7.65
C ASN A 38 11.47 14.02 -8.43
N ALA A 39 10.49 14.92 -8.46
CA ALA A 39 10.58 16.16 -9.23
C ALA A 39 11.68 17.09 -8.68
N GLN A 40 12.73 17.28 -9.47
CA GLN A 40 13.91 18.08 -9.16
C GLN A 40 14.28 19.01 -10.32
N GLY A 41 15.19 19.96 -10.07
CA GLY A 41 15.74 20.86 -11.08
C GLY A 41 14.82 22.04 -11.43
N ARG A 42 15.20 22.78 -12.50
CA ARG A 42 14.58 24.06 -12.91
C ARG A 42 13.07 24.01 -13.11
N PHE A 43 12.55 22.88 -13.59
CA PHE A 43 11.12 22.67 -13.89
C PHE A 43 10.38 21.85 -12.82
N ALA A 44 10.96 21.63 -11.66
CA ALA A 44 10.38 20.81 -10.58
C ALA A 44 8.95 21.25 -10.19
N SER A 45 8.70 22.56 -10.12
CA SER A 45 7.39 23.09 -9.80
C SER A 45 6.32 22.71 -10.84
N PHE A 46 6.67 22.79 -12.12
CA PHE A 46 5.78 22.39 -13.20
C PHE A 46 5.50 20.88 -13.17
N HIS A 47 6.55 20.04 -13.02
CA HIS A 47 6.41 18.60 -12.93
C HIS A 47 5.55 18.18 -11.73
N ARG A 48 5.73 18.83 -10.56
CA ARG A 48 4.87 18.58 -9.38
C ARG A 48 3.41 18.94 -9.64
N LYS A 49 3.13 20.09 -10.25
CA LYS A 49 1.74 20.49 -10.58
C LYS A 49 1.10 19.48 -11.53
N TYR A 50 1.82 19.03 -12.55
CA TYR A 50 1.34 18.01 -13.49
C TYR A 50 1.13 16.65 -12.79
N ALA A 51 2.05 16.24 -11.92
CA ALA A 51 1.89 15.02 -11.13
C ALA A 51 0.66 15.08 -10.22
N VAL A 52 0.38 16.23 -9.57
CA VAL A 52 -0.82 16.44 -8.74
C VAL A 52 -2.10 16.30 -9.57
N LEU A 53 -2.15 16.86 -10.79
CA LEU A 53 -3.32 16.73 -11.67
C LEU A 53 -3.58 15.26 -12.05
N ARG A 54 -2.52 14.56 -12.46
CA ARG A 54 -2.59 13.13 -12.78
C ARG A 54 -2.99 12.29 -11.57
N HIS A 55 -2.43 12.59 -10.40
CA HIS A 55 -2.75 11.91 -9.16
C HIS A 55 -4.25 12.03 -8.82
N ARG A 56 -4.81 13.24 -8.88
CA ARG A 56 -6.24 13.47 -8.65
C ARG A 56 -7.12 12.67 -9.62
N PHE A 57 -6.76 12.68 -10.90
CA PHE A 57 -7.47 11.90 -11.91
C PHE A 57 -7.44 10.40 -11.60
N TRP A 58 -6.26 9.85 -11.32
CA TRP A 58 -6.13 8.42 -11.03
C TRP A 58 -6.72 8.02 -9.68
N SER A 59 -6.71 8.88 -8.67
CA SER A 59 -7.40 8.63 -7.40
C SER A 59 -8.91 8.46 -7.59
N VAL A 60 -9.54 9.29 -8.44
CA VAL A 60 -10.95 9.14 -8.79
C VAL A 60 -11.21 7.83 -9.54
N ILE A 61 -10.41 7.53 -10.56
CA ILE A 61 -10.57 6.30 -11.37
C ILE A 61 -10.38 5.03 -10.54
N THR A 62 -9.42 5.05 -9.62
CA THR A 62 -9.10 3.89 -8.78
C THR A 62 -9.95 3.80 -7.51
N SER A 63 -10.65 4.88 -7.14
CA SER A 63 -11.33 5.02 -5.84
C SER A 63 -10.39 4.73 -4.65
N ALA A 64 -9.11 5.10 -4.79
CA ALA A 64 -8.10 4.97 -3.75
C ALA A 64 -7.76 6.34 -3.16
N ASP A 65 -7.66 6.40 -1.83
CA ASP A 65 -7.21 7.59 -1.09
C ASP A 65 -5.78 7.33 -0.56
N ILE A 66 -4.81 7.61 -1.42
CA ILE A 66 -3.39 7.48 -1.13
C ILE A 66 -2.76 8.86 -1.30
N PRO A 67 -2.29 9.51 -0.24
CA PRO A 67 -1.71 10.86 -0.35
C PRO A 67 -0.49 10.89 -1.27
N ILE A 68 -0.38 11.93 -2.08
CA ILE A 68 0.70 12.08 -3.06
C ILE A 68 2.10 12.16 -2.41
N ASN A 69 2.16 12.56 -1.15
CA ASN A 69 3.37 12.65 -0.33
C ASN A 69 3.51 11.48 0.66
N ALA A 70 2.72 10.41 0.50
CA ALA A 70 2.80 9.25 1.39
C ALA A 70 4.20 8.61 1.36
N SER A 71 4.67 8.20 2.54
CA SER A 71 5.97 7.53 2.70
C SER A 71 5.85 6.05 2.33
N ILE A 72 6.05 5.75 1.05
CA ILE A 72 5.90 4.40 0.50
C ILE A 72 7.18 3.97 -0.20
N GLY A 73 7.79 2.89 0.22
CA GLY A 73 8.93 2.25 -0.44
C GLY A 73 8.60 1.81 -1.88
N GLY A 74 9.62 1.65 -2.72
CA GLY A 74 9.44 1.22 -4.10
C GLY A 74 9.01 -0.24 -4.21
N GLY A 75 8.47 -0.61 -5.38
CA GLY A 75 8.01 -1.97 -5.65
C GLY A 75 6.64 -2.32 -5.06
N LEU A 76 5.84 -1.32 -4.67
CA LEU A 76 4.49 -1.55 -4.18
C LEU A 76 3.59 -2.11 -5.27
N LEU A 77 2.83 -3.16 -4.95
CA LEU A 77 1.75 -3.68 -5.79
C LEU A 77 0.39 -3.41 -5.15
N ILE A 78 -0.52 -2.85 -5.94
CA ILE A 78 -1.94 -2.68 -5.58
C ILE A 78 -2.78 -3.22 -6.74
N PRO A 79 -2.95 -4.55 -6.86
CA PRO A 79 -3.63 -5.14 -8.03
C PRO A 79 -5.06 -4.63 -8.22
N HIS A 80 -5.74 -4.37 -7.11
CA HIS A 80 -7.11 -3.87 -7.04
C HIS A 80 -7.16 -2.66 -6.11
N PRO A 81 -6.92 -1.44 -6.61
CA PRO A 81 -6.75 -0.25 -5.76
C PRO A 81 -8.03 0.25 -5.10
N ASN A 82 -9.19 -0.25 -5.51
CA ASN A 82 -10.49 0.24 -5.05
C ASN A 82 -10.62 0.20 -3.52
N GLY A 83 -10.96 1.34 -2.92
CA GLY A 83 -11.18 1.50 -1.49
C GLY A 83 -9.93 1.35 -0.61
N VAL A 84 -8.73 1.41 -1.19
CA VAL A 84 -7.49 1.49 -0.42
C VAL A 84 -7.35 2.89 0.15
N VAL A 85 -7.21 2.99 1.48
CA VAL A 85 -7.03 4.25 2.20
C VAL A 85 -5.75 4.19 3.03
N ILE A 86 -4.83 5.14 2.81
CA ILE A 86 -3.55 5.22 3.53
C ILE A 86 -3.45 6.56 4.23
N HIS A 87 -3.21 6.52 5.55
CA HIS A 87 -2.99 7.73 6.33
C HIS A 87 -1.69 8.44 5.90
N PRO A 88 -1.70 9.79 5.76
CA PRO A 88 -0.57 10.56 5.17
C PRO A 88 0.78 10.36 5.85
N TYR A 89 0.79 10.07 7.13
CA TYR A 89 2.03 9.89 7.90
C TYR A 89 2.39 8.43 8.18
N SER A 90 1.63 7.47 7.66
CA SER A 90 2.01 6.06 7.72
C SER A 90 3.26 5.81 6.90
N LYS A 91 4.10 4.87 7.37
CA LYS A 91 5.30 4.43 6.66
C LYS A 91 5.07 3.03 6.14
N ILE A 92 5.35 2.82 4.86
CA ILE A 92 5.23 1.52 4.20
C ILE A 92 6.56 1.20 3.55
N GLY A 93 7.13 0.05 3.88
CA GLY A 93 8.38 -0.46 3.31
C GLY A 93 8.26 -0.83 1.84
N CYS A 94 9.37 -1.26 1.25
CA CYS A 94 9.40 -1.63 -0.16
C CYS A 94 8.79 -3.02 -0.42
N ASN A 95 8.41 -3.24 -1.68
CA ASN A 95 7.92 -4.50 -2.22
C ASN A 95 6.65 -5.07 -1.55
N CYS A 96 5.88 -4.23 -0.87
CA CYS A 96 4.61 -4.64 -0.27
C CYS A 96 3.57 -4.99 -1.34
N LEU A 97 2.56 -5.77 -0.93
CA LEU A 97 1.38 -6.10 -1.70
C LEU A 97 0.14 -5.70 -0.90
N ILE A 98 -0.70 -4.83 -1.47
CA ILE A 98 -1.91 -4.33 -0.81
C ILE A 98 -3.12 -4.63 -1.71
N PHE A 99 -4.07 -5.39 -1.19
CA PHE A 99 -5.31 -5.66 -1.89
C PHE A 99 -6.38 -4.58 -1.62
N GLN A 100 -7.52 -4.71 -2.29
CA GLN A 100 -8.64 -3.77 -2.21
C GLN A 100 -9.20 -3.63 -0.78
N GLN A 101 -9.87 -2.49 -0.51
CA GLN A 101 -10.58 -2.19 0.74
C GLN A 101 -9.69 -2.17 1.99
N VAL A 102 -8.35 -2.11 1.81
CA VAL A 102 -7.40 -1.99 2.92
C VAL A 102 -7.44 -0.57 3.49
N THR A 103 -7.47 -0.45 4.81
CA THR A 103 -7.33 0.84 5.50
C THR A 103 -6.11 0.81 6.41
N ILE A 104 -5.18 1.74 6.20
CA ILE A 104 -4.04 1.99 7.09
C ILE A 104 -4.30 3.33 7.76
N GLY A 105 -4.74 3.31 9.02
CA GLY A 105 -5.30 4.46 9.72
C GLY A 105 -4.62 4.77 11.05
N ALA A 106 -4.58 6.06 11.40
CA ALA A 106 -4.09 6.53 12.68
C ALA A 106 -5.17 6.51 13.77
N THR A 107 -4.72 6.57 15.01
CA THR A 107 -5.52 6.92 16.18
C THR A 107 -4.88 8.08 16.93
N LYS A 108 -5.52 8.57 17.99
CA LYS A 108 -4.89 9.55 18.91
C LYS A 108 -3.60 9.02 19.56
N LYS A 109 -3.40 7.69 19.59
CA LYS A 109 -2.23 7.05 20.19
C LYS A 109 -1.05 6.91 19.23
N GLY A 110 -1.27 7.01 17.93
CA GLY A 110 -0.21 6.93 16.92
C GLY A 110 -0.64 6.38 15.57
N ILE A 111 0.35 6.06 14.75
CA ILE A 111 0.26 5.83 13.31
C ILE A 111 0.95 4.52 12.96
N PRO A 112 0.40 3.70 12.06
CA PRO A 112 1.03 2.44 11.65
C PRO A 112 2.37 2.62 10.93
N THR A 113 3.28 1.69 11.18
CA THR A 113 4.51 1.51 10.41
C THR A 113 4.55 0.08 9.88
N ILE A 114 4.73 -0.07 8.58
CA ILE A 114 4.71 -1.35 7.87
C ILE A 114 6.09 -1.60 7.29
N GLY A 115 6.67 -2.75 7.58
CA GLY A 115 7.94 -3.20 7.05
C GLY A 115 7.91 -3.47 5.55
N GLY A 116 9.00 -3.99 5.02
CA GLY A 116 9.10 -4.36 3.61
C GLY A 116 8.59 -5.77 3.34
N HIS A 117 8.18 -6.01 2.09
CA HIS A 117 7.64 -7.28 1.61
C HIS A 117 6.50 -7.82 2.49
N VAL A 118 5.59 -6.92 2.89
CA VAL A 118 4.39 -7.29 3.66
C VAL A 118 3.23 -7.50 2.69
N ASP A 119 2.54 -8.62 2.82
CA ASP A 119 1.34 -8.94 2.07
C ASP A 119 0.10 -8.61 2.90
N ILE A 120 -0.75 -7.70 2.42
CA ILE A 120 -1.95 -7.23 3.11
C ILE A 120 -3.19 -7.65 2.30
N GLY A 121 -3.93 -8.60 2.85
CA GLY A 121 -5.14 -9.16 2.24
C GLY A 121 -6.27 -8.15 2.11
N ALA A 122 -7.26 -8.50 1.28
CA ALA A 122 -8.42 -7.64 1.03
C ALA A 122 -9.20 -7.31 2.31
N GLY A 123 -9.68 -6.09 2.43
CA GLY A 123 -10.52 -5.64 3.54
C GLY A 123 -9.80 -5.42 4.88
N VAL A 124 -8.49 -5.62 4.96
CA VAL A 124 -7.70 -5.45 6.19
C VAL A 124 -7.78 -4.02 6.72
N LYS A 125 -7.87 -3.89 8.05
CA LYS A 125 -7.81 -2.62 8.78
C LYS A 125 -6.61 -2.64 9.73
N ILE A 126 -5.58 -1.83 9.45
CA ILE A 126 -4.40 -1.65 10.31
C ILE A 126 -4.55 -0.30 11.00
N ILE A 127 -4.79 -0.28 12.31
CA ILE A 127 -5.26 0.92 13.01
C ILE A 127 -4.43 1.20 14.27
N GLY A 128 -3.87 2.41 14.34
CA GLY A 128 -3.13 2.90 15.51
C GLY A 128 -1.62 2.67 15.43
N PRO A 129 -0.90 2.79 16.55
CA PRO A 129 0.57 2.78 16.60
C PRO A 129 1.13 1.34 16.52
N VAL A 130 0.74 0.61 15.48
CA VAL A 130 1.17 -0.77 15.28
C VAL A 130 2.38 -0.86 14.36
N GLN A 131 3.25 -1.82 14.62
CA GLN A 131 4.40 -2.15 13.79
C GLN A 131 4.18 -3.52 13.12
N ILE A 132 4.20 -3.53 11.81
CA ILE A 132 4.14 -4.77 11.02
C ILE A 132 5.57 -5.09 10.55
N GLY A 133 6.11 -6.21 11.00
CA GLY A 133 7.47 -6.64 10.67
C GLY A 133 7.63 -7.03 9.20
N ASN A 134 8.88 -7.05 8.74
CA ASN A 134 9.21 -7.48 7.38
C ASN A 134 8.69 -8.89 7.08
N HIS A 135 8.28 -9.11 5.82
CA HIS A 135 7.78 -10.41 5.34
C HIS A 135 6.52 -10.93 6.06
N ALA A 136 5.85 -10.09 6.86
CA ALA A 136 4.59 -10.47 7.50
C ALA A 136 3.46 -10.62 6.46
N ARG A 137 2.48 -11.44 6.78
CA ARG A 137 1.28 -11.65 5.97
C ARG A 137 0.02 -11.42 6.81
N ILE A 138 -0.84 -10.54 6.32
CA ILE A 138 -2.10 -10.20 6.98
C ILE A 138 -3.25 -10.78 6.15
N GLY A 139 -3.96 -11.72 6.73
CA GLY A 139 -5.11 -12.38 6.09
C GLY A 139 -6.26 -11.42 5.85
N ALA A 140 -7.08 -11.71 4.84
CA ALA A 140 -8.21 -10.87 4.46
C ALA A 140 -9.15 -10.59 5.64
N ASN A 141 -9.74 -9.38 5.64
CA ASN A 141 -10.69 -8.88 6.65
C ASN A 141 -10.16 -8.84 8.10
N ALA A 142 -8.85 -9.00 8.31
CA ALA A 142 -8.27 -8.87 9.63
C ALA A 142 -8.29 -7.41 10.13
N VAL A 143 -8.53 -7.23 11.43
CA VAL A 143 -8.39 -5.95 12.11
C VAL A 143 -7.16 -6.00 13.01
N VAL A 144 -6.09 -5.33 12.59
CA VAL A 144 -4.79 -5.35 13.25
C VAL A 144 -4.68 -4.12 14.15
N ARG A 145 -4.53 -4.35 15.45
CA ARG A 145 -4.36 -3.31 16.48
C ARG A 145 -3.21 -3.60 17.46
N GLU A 146 -2.41 -4.60 17.13
CA GLU A 146 -1.22 -5.02 17.86
C GLU A 146 -0.08 -5.28 16.87
N ASP A 147 1.15 -5.33 17.37
CA ASP A 147 2.33 -5.54 16.55
C ASP A 147 2.35 -6.94 15.96
N VAL A 148 2.80 -7.04 14.72
CA VAL A 148 3.01 -8.33 14.02
C VAL A 148 4.51 -8.50 13.79
N PRO A 149 5.12 -9.56 14.35
CA PRO A 149 6.57 -9.77 14.19
C PRO A 149 6.95 -10.06 12.74
N PRO A 150 8.23 -9.92 12.37
CA PRO A 150 8.72 -10.35 11.06
C PRO A 150 8.32 -11.79 10.76
N TYR A 151 7.93 -12.05 9.50
CA TYR A 151 7.39 -13.34 9.03
C TYR A 151 6.11 -13.80 9.71
N GLY A 152 5.51 -12.98 10.60
CA GLY A 152 4.27 -13.29 11.27
C GLY A 152 3.10 -13.42 10.29
N VAL A 153 2.15 -14.30 10.61
CA VAL A 153 0.90 -14.47 9.86
C VAL A 153 -0.25 -14.10 10.78
N PHE A 154 -0.91 -12.97 10.48
CA PHE A 154 -2.05 -12.50 11.25
C PHE A 154 -3.34 -12.76 10.48
N VAL A 155 -4.32 -13.43 11.07
CA VAL A 155 -5.57 -13.82 10.41
C VAL A 155 -6.79 -13.29 11.16
N ALA A 156 -7.87 -13.05 10.43
CA ALA A 156 -9.18 -12.74 11.01
C ALA A 156 -9.80 -13.99 11.66
N ALA A 157 -10.70 -13.77 12.63
CA ALA A 157 -11.55 -14.83 13.12
C ALA A 157 -12.46 -15.34 11.98
N MET A 158 -12.65 -16.66 11.91
CA MET A 158 -13.58 -17.25 10.94
C MET A 158 -15.03 -17.01 11.37
N GLY A 159 -15.88 -16.80 10.40
CA GLY A 159 -17.33 -16.76 10.61
C GLY A 159 -17.86 -18.09 11.17
N LYS A 160 -18.95 -18.02 11.95
CA LYS A 160 -19.66 -19.19 12.46
C LYS A 160 -21.01 -19.31 11.78
N LEU A 161 -21.31 -20.51 11.26
CA LEU A 161 -22.64 -20.83 10.78
C LEU A 161 -23.60 -20.91 11.99
N LEU A 162 -24.71 -20.18 11.90
CA LEU A 162 -25.81 -20.31 12.87
C LEU A 162 -26.87 -21.22 12.28
N GLU A 163 -27.45 -22.12 13.12
CA GLU A 163 -28.57 -22.95 12.69
C GLU A 163 -29.81 -22.07 12.49
N PRO A 164 -30.67 -22.39 11.51
CA PRO A 164 -31.95 -21.70 11.33
C PRO A 164 -32.78 -21.82 12.60
N GLN A 165 -33.42 -20.71 13.02
CA GLN A 165 -34.43 -20.73 14.09
C GLN A 165 -35.78 -21.20 13.57
#